data_fe4f94d6cdcca4502bf67df4681cda81
#
_entry.id   fe4f94d6cdcca4502bf67df4681cda81
#
_cell.length_a   1.000
_cell.length_b   1.000
_cell.length_c   1.000
_cell.angle_alpha   90.00
_cell.angle_beta   90.00
_cell.angle_gamma   90.00
#
_symmetry.space_group_name_H-M   'P 1'
#
loop_
_entity.id
_entity.type
_entity.pdbx_description
1 polymer ?
#
loop_
_entity_poly.entity_id
_entity_poly.type
_entity_poly.pdbx_seq_one_letter_code
_entity_poly.pdbx_strand_id
1 'polypeptide(L)'
;WLMSDAAAQRAVEKVLASDPAPTGLHVAHDVWQAAGTEDLVFVASSRSIRDLEAVASVRPDPPRVLANRGVNGIDGLVSTAIGAALSHQSVGGGLAFALLGDLALLHDQNGLVIGPDEPVPDLVLVVVDNNGGGIFGSLEQAAPAFADVYERVFGTPTGTDLRALLAA
;
A
#
# COMPACT_ATOMS: atom_id res chain seq x y z
N TRP A 1 28.32 -2.86 -0.93
CA TRP A 1 26.85 -2.85 -0.87
C TRP A 1 26.36 -1.77 0.11
N LEU A 2 26.69 -1.80 1.39
CA LEU A 2 26.20 -0.85 2.41
C LEU A 2 26.44 0.62 2.03
N MET A 3 27.61 0.95 1.45
CA MET A 3 27.88 2.34 0.99
C MET A 3 27.01 2.73 -0.20
N SER A 4 26.75 1.80 -1.12
CA SER A 4 25.88 2.06 -2.27
C SER A 4 24.43 2.21 -1.83
N ASP A 5 23.97 1.38 -0.89
CA ASP A 5 22.64 1.47 -0.30
C ASP A 5 22.46 2.83 0.39
N ALA A 6 23.36 3.22 1.27
CA ALA A 6 23.31 4.52 1.94
C ALA A 6 23.33 5.73 0.95
N ALA A 7 24.00 5.59 -0.19
CA ALA A 7 24.00 6.62 -1.22
C ALA A 7 22.63 6.66 -1.96
N ALA A 8 22.04 5.50 -2.25
CA ALA A 8 20.71 5.39 -2.83
C ALA A 8 19.63 5.98 -1.90
N GLN A 9 19.67 5.65 -0.62
CA GLN A 9 18.73 6.19 0.38
C GLN A 9 18.77 7.71 0.44
N ARG A 10 19.98 8.31 0.51
CA ARG A 10 20.09 9.78 0.46
C ARG A 10 19.55 10.40 -0.83
N ALA A 11 19.68 9.71 -1.96
CA ALA A 11 19.13 10.19 -3.23
C ALA A 11 17.60 10.13 -3.23
N VAL A 12 17.02 9.06 -2.70
CA VAL A 12 15.56 8.93 -2.50
C VAL A 12 15.03 10.03 -1.60
N GLU A 13 15.61 10.22 -0.41
CA GLU A 13 15.23 11.27 0.53
C GLU A 13 15.26 12.67 -0.11
N LYS A 14 16.31 12.94 -0.89
CA LYS A 14 16.44 14.21 -1.62
C LYS A 14 15.34 14.41 -2.66
N VAL A 15 14.98 13.35 -3.39
CA VAL A 15 13.91 13.40 -4.40
C VAL A 15 12.57 13.63 -3.71
N LEU A 16 12.25 12.87 -2.66
CA LEU A 16 11.02 13.04 -1.89
C LEU A 16 10.91 14.47 -1.32
N ALA A 17 11.98 14.99 -0.74
CA ALA A 17 11.98 16.35 -0.18
C ALA A 17 11.84 17.47 -1.23
N SER A 18 12.17 17.19 -2.50
CA SER A 18 12.11 18.20 -3.58
C SER A 18 10.76 18.23 -4.31
N ASP A 19 9.92 17.22 -4.18
CA ASP A 19 8.61 17.17 -4.79
C ASP A 19 7.53 17.61 -3.80
N PRO A 20 6.84 18.74 -4.02
CA PRO A 20 5.80 19.22 -3.12
C PRO A 20 4.49 18.45 -3.22
N ALA A 21 4.31 17.63 -4.26
CA ALA A 21 3.10 16.83 -4.47
C ALA A 21 3.24 15.45 -3.81
N PRO A 22 2.29 15.04 -2.95
CA PRO A 22 2.32 13.72 -2.37
C PRO A 22 2.16 12.65 -3.45
N THR A 23 3.09 11.71 -3.48
CA THR A 23 3.06 10.53 -4.37
C THR A 23 2.93 9.25 -3.56
N GLY A 24 2.69 8.10 -4.22
CA GLY A 24 2.71 6.80 -3.54
C GLY A 24 4.03 6.51 -2.81
N LEU A 25 5.15 7.03 -3.32
CA LEU A 25 6.46 6.92 -2.66
C LEU A 25 6.51 7.69 -1.33
N HIS A 26 5.95 8.92 -1.29
CA HIS A 26 5.85 9.68 -0.04
C HIS A 26 5.00 8.95 0.99
N VAL A 27 3.84 8.46 0.59
CA VAL A 27 2.93 7.73 1.47
C VAL A 27 3.59 6.46 2.01
N ALA A 28 4.27 5.70 1.15
CA ALA A 28 4.99 4.50 1.56
C ALA A 28 6.14 4.81 2.53
N HIS A 29 6.89 5.89 2.26
CA HIS A 29 7.94 6.38 3.15
C HIS A 29 7.37 6.76 4.52
N ASP A 30 6.27 7.52 4.57
CA ASP A 30 5.65 7.96 5.81
C ASP A 30 5.10 6.79 6.63
N VAL A 31 4.49 5.79 5.99
CA VAL A 31 4.08 4.54 6.64
C VAL A 31 5.30 3.82 7.25
N TRP A 32 6.41 3.73 6.49
CA TRP A 32 7.63 3.11 6.98
C TRP A 32 8.22 3.84 8.19
N GLN A 33 8.20 5.16 8.20
CA GLN A 33 8.70 5.98 9.30
C GLN A 33 7.78 5.94 10.53
N ALA A 34 6.47 5.86 10.32
CA ALA A 34 5.49 5.84 11.41
C ALA A 34 5.46 4.51 12.18
N ALA A 35 5.72 3.39 11.49
CA ALA A 35 5.65 2.06 12.09
C ALA A 35 6.87 1.76 12.96
N GLY A 36 6.67 1.37 14.21
CA GLY A 36 7.70 0.96 15.17
C GLY A 36 7.96 -0.54 15.18
N THR A 37 8.87 -0.99 16.04
CA THR A 37 9.32 -2.39 16.15
C THR A 37 8.17 -3.36 16.49
N GLU A 38 7.24 -2.92 17.32
CA GLU A 38 6.11 -3.74 17.76
C GLU A 38 4.94 -3.72 16.76
N ASP A 39 5.04 -2.90 15.70
CA ASP A 39 3.96 -2.71 14.75
C ASP A 39 4.03 -3.68 13.58
N LEU A 40 2.91 -3.77 12.86
CA LEU A 40 2.76 -4.54 11.63
C LEU A 40 2.55 -3.60 10.45
N VAL A 41 3.28 -3.81 9.36
CA VAL A 41 2.98 -3.23 8.06
C VAL A 41 2.53 -4.34 7.12
N PHE A 42 1.25 -4.39 6.79
CA PHE A 42 0.74 -5.19 5.69
C PHE A 42 0.81 -4.36 4.41
N VAL A 43 1.47 -4.88 3.39
CA VAL A 43 1.62 -4.17 2.13
C VAL A 43 0.95 -4.94 0.98
N ALA A 44 0.05 -4.25 0.29
CA ALA A 44 -0.71 -4.82 -0.81
C ALA A 44 0.14 -5.02 -2.06
N SER A 45 -0.32 -5.92 -2.92
CA SER A 45 0.23 -6.15 -4.25
C SER A 45 0.16 -4.88 -5.13
N SER A 46 0.68 -4.97 -6.36
CA SER A 46 0.71 -3.91 -7.34
C SER A 46 1.75 -2.81 -7.01
N ARG A 47 1.35 -1.54 -6.98
CA ARG A 47 2.26 -0.41 -6.79
C ARG A 47 2.78 -0.34 -5.35
N SER A 48 1.91 -0.57 -4.37
CA SER A 48 2.20 -0.39 -2.95
C SER A 48 3.46 -1.12 -2.46
N ILE A 49 3.62 -2.41 -2.82
CA ILE A 49 4.83 -3.18 -2.44
C ILE A 49 6.09 -2.62 -3.09
N ARG A 50 5.99 -2.13 -4.33
CA ARG A 50 7.13 -1.57 -5.07
C ARG A 50 7.54 -0.21 -4.53
N ASP A 51 6.57 0.61 -4.17
CA ASP A 51 6.82 1.92 -3.58
C ASP A 51 7.47 1.75 -2.19
N LEU A 52 6.97 0.82 -1.37
CA LEU A 52 7.59 0.53 -0.07
C LEU A 52 9.02 -0.01 -0.22
N GLU A 53 9.24 -0.97 -1.13
CA GLU A 53 10.58 -1.52 -1.41
C GLU A 53 11.57 -0.44 -1.84
N ALA A 54 11.11 0.55 -2.60
CA ALA A 54 11.96 1.63 -3.10
C ALA A 54 12.39 2.62 -2.02
N VAL A 55 11.57 2.82 -0.97
CA VAL A 55 11.79 3.88 0.02
C VAL A 55 12.10 3.37 1.43
N ALA A 56 11.80 2.10 1.74
CA ALA A 56 12.04 1.52 3.05
C ALA A 56 13.54 1.40 3.32
N SER A 57 14.04 2.25 4.21
CA SER A 57 15.44 2.22 4.64
C SER A 57 15.72 1.03 5.55
N VAL A 58 16.93 0.49 5.48
CA VAL A 58 17.42 -0.48 6.46
C VAL A 58 17.57 0.21 7.81
N ARG A 59 16.92 -0.33 8.84
CA ARG A 59 16.96 0.19 10.20
C ARG A 59 17.07 -0.95 11.24
N PRO A 60 17.61 -0.70 12.43
CA PRO A 60 17.81 -1.73 13.45
C PRO A 60 16.51 -2.20 14.12
N ASP A 61 15.46 -1.39 14.01
CA ASP A 61 14.16 -1.54 14.66
C ASP A 61 13.00 -1.58 13.64
N PRO A 62 13.01 -2.47 12.63
CA PRO A 62 11.98 -2.51 11.61
C PRO A 62 10.67 -3.06 12.19
N PRO A 63 9.52 -2.62 11.67
CA PRO A 63 8.26 -3.26 11.93
C PRO A 63 8.23 -4.67 11.33
N ARG A 64 7.28 -5.48 11.75
CA ARG A 64 6.96 -6.71 11.04
C ARG A 64 6.28 -6.39 9.71
N VAL A 65 6.80 -6.91 8.60
CA VAL A 65 6.23 -6.68 7.27
C VAL A 65 5.60 -7.97 6.74
N LEU A 66 4.35 -7.89 6.29
CA LEU A 66 3.63 -8.98 5.65
C LEU A 66 3.07 -8.53 4.29
N ALA A 67 3.04 -9.47 3.33
CA ALA A 67 2.46 -9.27 2.01
C ALA A 67 1.91 -10.58 1.47
N ASN A 68 0.85 -10.52 0.67
CA ASN A 68 0.41 -11.68 -0.10
C ASN A 68 1.39 -11.92 -1.25
N ARG A 69 1.88 -13.15 -1.37
CA ARG A 69 2.82 -13.58 -2.41
C ARG A 69 2.34 -14.85 -3.09
N GLY A 70 2.82 -15.07 -4.31
CA GLY A 70 2.49 -16.24 -5.12
C GLY A 70 1.57 -15.91 -6.29
N VAL A 71 0.46 -15.26 -6.04
CA VAL A 71 -0.44 -14.69 -7.06
C VAL A 71 -0.47 -13.18 -6.90
N ASN A 72 -0.32 -12.44 -8.00
CA ASN A 72 -0.29 -10.97 -8.00
C ASN A 72 -1.71 -10.36 -8.07
N GLY A 73 -2.68 -10.96 -7.38
CA GLY A 73 -4.03 -10.44 -7.24
C GLY A 73 -4.09 -9.21 -6.32
N ILE A 74 -5.14 -8.42 -6.47
CA ILE A 74 -5.48 -7.30 -5.59
C ILE A 74 -6.79 -7.54 -4.84
N ASP A 75 -7.38 -8.70 -5.03
CA ASP A 75 -8.55 -9.21 -4.30
C ASP A 75 -8.17 -9.72 -2.90
N GLY A 76 -9.09 -9.64 -1.95
CA GLY A 76 -8.93 -10.17 -0.59
C GLY A 76 -7.87 -9.46 0.27
N LEU A 77 -7.37 -8.29 -0.14
CA LEU A 77 -6.26 -7.62 0.56
C LEU A 77 -6.71 -6.90 1.83
N VAL A 78 -7.92 -6.35 1.86
CA VAL A 78 -8.50 -5.73 3.07
C VAL A 78 -8.78 -6.82 4.12
N SER A 79 -9.42 -7.90 3.73
CA SER A 79 -9.71 -9.04 4.60
C SER A 79 -8.43 -9.66 5.16
N THR A 80 -7.39 -9.79 4.31
CA THR A 80 -6.07 -10.29 4.75
C THR A 80 -5.41 -9.33 5.74
N ALA A 81 -5.47 -8.03 5.51
CA ALA A 81 -4.90 -7.02 6.41
C ALA A 81 -5.57 -7.07 7.79
N ILE A 82 -6.90 -7.19 7.82
CA ILE A 82 -7.67 -7.32 9.06
C ILE A 82 -7.27 -8.59 9.81
N GLY A 83 -7.24 -9.75 9.13
CA GLY A 83 -6.84 -11.01 9.75
C GLY A 83 -5.39 -11.00 10.25
N ALA A 84 -4.48 -10.35 9.51
CA ALA A 84 -3.08 -10.19 9.91
C ALA A 84 -2.95 -9.29 11.15
N ALA A 85 -3.69 -8.18 11.21
CA ALA A 85 -3.73 -7.28 12.36
C ALA A 85 -4.28 -7.98 13.62
N LEU A 86 -5.41 -8.67 13.50
CA LEU A 86 -5.98 -9.46 14.60
C LEU A 86 -5.00 -10.52 15.12
N SER A 87 -4.36 -11.27 14.21
CA SER A 87 -3.36 -12.27 14.59
C SER A 87 -2.15 -11.65 15.27
N HIS A 88 -1.66 -10.52 14.77
CA HIS A 88 -0.53 -9.80 15.34
C HIS A 88 -0.82 -9.32 16.76
N GLN A 89 -1.97 -8.70 16.97
CA GLN A 89 -2.41 -8.16 18.25
C GLN A 89 -2.79 -9.23 19.28
N SER A 90 -3.27 -10.39 18.83
CA SER A 90 -3.59 -11.52 19.72
C SER A 90 -2.38 -12.06 20.49
N VAL A 91 -1.17 -11.78 20.00
CA VAL A 91 0.10 -12.19 20.64
C VAL A 91 0.86 -11.01 21.26
N GLY A 92 0.19 -9.87 21.44
CA GLY A 92 0.76 -8.68 22.08
C GLY A 92 1.47 -7.73 21.15
N GLY A 93 1.26 -7.84 19.84
CA GLY A 93 1.76 -6.87 18.85
C GLY A 93 1.06 -5.51 18.94
N GLY A 94 1.68 -4.49 18.39
CA GLY A 94 1.23 -3.10 18.37
C GLY A 94 0.21 -2.79 17.26
N LEU A 95 0.23 -1.54 16.82
CA LEU A 95 -0.62 -1.03 15.75
C LEU A 95 -0.32 -1.73 14.42
N ALA A 96 -1.34 -1.92 13.60
CA ALA A 96 -1.17 -2.40 12.24
C ALA A 96 -1.43 -1.29 11.22
N PHE A 97 -0.58 -1.21 10.19
CA PHE A 97 -0.77 -0.36 9.02
C PHE A 97 -1.00 -1.25 7.79
N ALA A 98 -1.97 -0.93 6.96
CA ALA A 98 -2.15 -1.58 5.67
C ALA A 98 -2.01 -0.56 4.55
N LEU A 99 -0.97 -0.68 3.74
CA LEU A 99 -0.71 0.17 2.58
C LEU A 99 -1.26 -0.50 1.32
N LEU A 100 -2.26 0.12 0.69
CA LEU A 100 -2.94 -0.43 -0.49
C LEU A 100 -3.38 0.66 -1.47
N GLY A 101 -3.66 0.27 -2.71
CA GLY A 101 -4.23 1.15 -3.72
C GLY A 101 -5.75 1.19 -3.68
N ASP A 102 -6.33 2.18 -4.37
CA ASP A 102 -7.78 2.38 -4.55
C ASP A 102 -8.49 1.15 -5.13
N LEU A 103 -7.96 0.56 -6.21
CA LEU A 103 -8.56 -0.64 -6.80
C LEU A 103 -8.50 -1.85 -5.85
N ALA A 104 -7.46 -1.99 -5.05
CA ALA A 104 -7.36 -3.05 -4.07
C ALA A 104 -8.41 -2.90 -2.95
N LEU A 105 -8.65 -1.67 -2.51
CA LEU A 105 -9.73 -1.38 -1.56
C LEU A 105 -11.10 -1.72 -2.18
N LEU A 106 -11.37 -1.26 -3.40
CA LEU A 106 -12.65 -1.49 -4.08
C LEU A 106 -12.93 -2.98 -4.36
N HIS A 107 -11.89 -3.76 -4.64
CA HIS A 107 -12.02 -5.21 -4.83
C HIS A 107 -12.43 -5.97 -3.57
N ASP A 108 -12.10 -5.46 -2.39
CA ASP A 108 -12.33 -6.15 -1.11
C ASP A 108 -12.92 -5.22 -0.04
N GLN A 109 -13.66 -4.20 -0.45
CA GLN A 109 -14.33 -3.27 0.47
C GLN A 109 -15.27 -3.99 1.45
N ASN A 110 -15.84 -5.12 1.07
CA ASN A 110 -16.70 -5.93 1.94
C ASN A 110 -15.92 -6.52 3.13
N GLY A 111 -14.60 -6.62 3.04
CA GLY A 111 -13.74 -6.99 4.16
C GLY A 111 -13.85 -6.04 5.36
N LEU A 112 -14.31 -4.80 5.14
CA LEU A 112 -14.57 -3.82 6.20
C LEU A 112 -15.84 -4.10 7.00
N VAL A 113 -16.70 -5.00 6.53
CA VAL A 113 -17.93 -5.37 7.22
C VAL A 113 -17.59 -6.39 8.31
N ILE A 114 -17.41 -5.89 9.52
CA ILE A 114 -17.13 -6.70 10.72
C ILE A 114 -18.42 -6.80 11.52
N GLY A 115 -18.77 -8.03 11.91
CA GLY A 115 -19.98 -8.29 12.70
C GLY A 115 -19.90 -7.64 14.09
N PRO A 116 -21.03 -7.33 14.74
CA PRO A 116 -21.05 -6.62 16.02
C PRO A 116 -20.42 -7.40 17.17
N ASP A 117 -20.33 -8.71 17.06
CA ASP A 117 -19.75 -9.60 18.07
C ASP A 117 -18.32 -10.04 17.72
N GLU A 118 -17.76 -9.56 16.59
CA GLU A 118 -16.43 -9.91 16.13
C GLU A 118 -15.38 -8.89 16.59
N PRO A 119 -14.14 -9.34 16.84
CA PRO A 119 -13.07 -8.43 17.24
C PRO A 119 -12.70 -7.47 16.10
N VAL A 120 -12.50 -6.20 16.46
CA VAL A 120 -12.06 -5.15 15.56
C VAL A 120 -10.57 -4.87 15.85
N PRO A 121 -9.67 -4.95 14.85
CA PRO A 121 -8.25 -4.68 15.07
C PRO A 121 -7.95 -3.19 15.17
N ASP A 122 -6.88 -2.83 15.87
CA ASP A 122 -6.24 -1.52 15.74
C ASP A 122 -5.47 -1.48 14.41
N LEU A 123 -6.16 -1.04 13.36
CA LEU A 123 -5.66 -1.05 11.98
C LEU A 123 -5.87 0.30 11.31
N VAL A 124 -4.79 0.86 10.76
CA VAL A 124 -4.84 2.03 9.90
C VAL A 124 -4.75 1.59 8.44
N LEU A 125 -5.83 1.77 7.68
CA LEU A 125 -5.82 1.57 6.23
C LEU A 125 -5.32 2.85 5.55
N VAL A 126 -4.16 2.75 4.90
CA VAL A 126 -3.55 3.83 4.13
C VAL A 126 -3.78 3.55 2.65
N VAL A 127 -4.73 4.28 2.06
CA VAL A 127 -5.15 4.07 0.67
C VAL A 127 -4.53 5.13 -0.23
N VAL A 128 -3.72 4.68 -1.19
CA VAL A 128 -3.18 5.54 -2.25
C VAL A 128 -4.18 5.55 -3.40
N ASP A 129 -4.94 6.64 -3.50
CA ASP A 129 -5.92 6.84 -4.58
C ASP A 129 -5.26 7.57 -5.75
N ASN A 130 -5.01 6.85 -6.83
CA ASN A 130 -4.56 7.40 -8.10
C ASN A 130 -5.60 7.23 -9.22
N ASN A 131 -6.84 6.91 -8.84
CA ASN A 131 -7.98 6.70 -9.72
C ASN A 131 -7.75 5.59 -10.75
N GLY A 132 -7.18 4.43 -10.31
CA GLY A 132 -7.11 3.26 -11.18
C GLY A 132 -5.81 2.48 -11.18
N GLY A 133 -5.55 1.80 -12.30
CA GLY A 133 -4.42 0.89 -12.51
C GLY A 133 -3.10 1.58 -12.81
N GLY A 134 -2.66 2.54 -12.00
CA GLY A 134 -1.47 3.36 -12.23
C GLY A 134 -0.16 2.60 -12.45
N ILE A 135 -0.08 1.34 -11.99
CA ILE A 135 1.09 0.48 -12.24
C ILE A 135 1.36 0.25 -13.73
N PHE A 136 0.28 0.12 -14.53
CA PHE A 136 0.42 -0.17 -15.97
C PHE A 136 1.05 0.98 -16.75
N GLY A 137 1.03 2.21 -16.21
CA GLY A 137 1.73 3.35 -16.78
C GLY A 137 3.26 3.24 -16.75
N SER A 138 3.81 2.32 -15.94
CA SER A 138 5.25 2.03 -15.85
C SER A 138 5.66 0.72 -16.54
N LEU A 139 4.74 0.09 -17.26
CA LEU A 139 4.95 -1.20 -17.95
C LEU A 139 4.74 -1.05 -19.46
N GLU A 140 4.94 -2.14 -20.20
CA GLU A 140 4.77 -2.17 -21.66
C GLU A 140 3.38 -1.75 -22.15
N GLN A 141 2.36 -1.85 -21.31
CA GLN A 141 1.00 -1.43 -21.59
C GLN A 141 0.87 0.09 -21.83
N ALA A 142 1.82 0.88 -21.34
CA ALA A 142 1.90 2.32 -21.60
C ALA A 142 2.49 2.68 -22.98
N ALA A 143 2.89 1.69 -23.78
CA ALA A 143 3.45 1.96 -25.09
C ALA A 143 2.44 2.66 -26.01
N PRO A 144 2.90 3.56 -26.92
CA PRO A 144 2.01 4.31 -27.81
C PRO A 144 1.06 3.45 -28.64
N ALA A 145 1.43 2.19 -28.91
CA ALA A 145 0.59 1.24 -29.63
C ALA A 145 -0.72 0.90 -28.91
N PHE A 146 -0.81 1.13 -27.60
CA PHE A 146 -2.00 0.84 -26.76
C PHE A 146 -2.72 2.11 -26.30
N ALA A 147 -2.28 3.30 -26.71
CA ALA A 147 -2.79 4.58 -26.19
C ALA A 147 -4.33 4.70 -26.28
N ASP A 148 -4.92 4.24 -27.38
CA ASP A 148 -6.37 4.34 -27.63
C ASP A 148 -7.22 3.48 -26.69
N VAL A 149 -6.63 2.45 -26.08
CA VAL A 149 -7.34 1.49 -25.21
C VAL A 149 -6.83 1.51 -23.78
N TYR A 150 -5.73 2.20 -23.51
CA TYR A 150 -5.02 2.18 -22.24
C TYR A 150 -5.93 2.49 -21.06
N GLU A 151 -6.61 3.64 -21.08
CA GLU A 151 -7.47 4.07 -19.97
C GLU A 151 -8.62 3.09 -19.70
N ARG A 152 -9.20 2.53 -20.76
CA ARG A 152 -10.33 1.61 -20.63
C ARG A 152 -9.92 0.23 -20.13
N VAL A 153 -8.74 -0.27 -20.53
CA VAL A 153 -8.34 -1.68 -20.32
C VAL A 153 -7.37 -1.83 -19.16
N PHE A 154 -6.50 -0.86 -18.96
CA PHE A 154 -5.42 -0.90 -17.97
C PHE A 154 -5.54 0.18 -16.87
N GLY A 155 -5.80 1.43 -17.26
CA GLY A 155 -6.02 2.53 -16.32
C GLY A 155 -7.26 2.29 -15.48
N THR A 156 -8.35 1.87 -16.11
CA THR A 156 -9.64 1.51 -15.49
C THR A 156 -10.09 2.50 -14.40
N PRO A 157 -10.11 3.82 -14.67
CA PRO A 157 -10.51 4.80 -13.67
C PRO A 157 -11.96 4.57 -13.25
N THR A 158 -12.20 4.46 -11.95
CA THR A 158 -13.54 4.18 -11.41
C THR A 158 -14.33 5.46 -11.15
N GLY A 159 -13.66 6.57 -10.87
CA GLY A 159 -14.28 7.82 -10.44
C GLY A 159 -15.02 7.71 -9.11
N THR A 160 -14.76 6.68 -8.32
CA THR A 160 -15.42 6.44 -7.03
C THR A 160 -14.92 7.43 -5.99
N ASP A 161 -15.83 8.10 -5.30
CA ASP A 161 -15.50 8.88 -4.11
C ASP A 161 -15.27 7.94 -2.92
N LEU A 162 -14.01 7.58 -2.68
CA LEU A 162 -13.63 6.68 -1.60
C LEU A 162 -13.94 7.25 -0.22
N ARG A 163 -13.95 8.58 -0.05
CA ARG A 163 -14.31 9.21 1.23
C ARG A 163 -15.78 9.00 1.53
N ALA A 164 -16.64 9.22 0.54
CA ALA A 164 -18.07 8.96 0.68
C ALA A 164 -18.36 7.47 0.94
N LEU A 165 -17.64 6.58 0.24
CA LEU A 165 -17.75 5.14 0.43
C LEU A 165 -17.40 4.70 1.85
N LEU A 166 -16.33 5.25 2.43
CA LEU A 166 -15.84 4.85 3.76
C LEU A 166 -16.55 5.57 4.90
N ALA A 167 -17.39 6.58 4.61
CA ALA A 167 -18.19 7.30 5.61
C ALA A 167 -19.61 6.70 5.79
N ALA A 168 -19.98 5.74 4.96
CA ALA A 168 -21.29 5.10 5.00
C ALA A 168 -21.30 3.90 5.94
#